data_cee1fce8b6e698d5d2c6c25f48280808
#
_entry.id   cee1fce8b6e698d5d2c6c25f48280808
#
_cell.length_a   1.000
_cell.length_b   1.000
_cell.length_c   1.000
_cell.angle_alpha   90.00
_cell.angle_beta   90.00
_cell.angle_gamma   90.00
#
_symmetry.space_group_name_H-M   'P 1'
#
loop_
_entity.id
_entity.type
_entity.pdbx_description
1 polymer ?
#
loop_
_entity_poly.entity_id
_entity_poly.type
_entity_poly.pdbx_seq_one_letter_code
_entity_poly.pdbx_strand_id
1 'polypeptide(L)'
;MVRLIDAAGILPHLATKEAERRHQYYLGPEHLLLGLLVEDDNPAVREIRAHGLEVEVGDANPAARVLHAHGLTSATVRVGIDRLVAEGVLPGPQPSDAELLATLGIDLDAVMARLNESFGWDAYYYAAQNVRLRPAPPFPRAPGAGTPLICWRVFTFVAEEAAARGEDVTPLHWLLALLRDAEDPVEVTAHRYPVERRKRAMYGLPDHGPSPVRLLVESHGLTLEQLRTAVLDELDKDR
;
A
#
# COMPACT_ATOMS: atom_id res chain seq x y z
N MET A 1 -11.31 -21.43 6.13
CA MET A 1 -11.29 -21.16 4.68
C MET A 1 -11.44 -19.66 4.34
N VAL A 2 -11.45 -18.77 5.33
CA VAL A 2 -11.59 -17.29 5.23
C VAL A 2 -10.21 -16.61 5.19
N ARG A 3 -9.13 -17.22 5.69
CA ARG A 3 -7.81 -16.61 5.88
C ARG A 3 -7.03 -16.24 4.62
N LEU A 4 -7.24 -16.91 3.50
CA LEU A 4 -6.43 -16.70 2.26
C LEU A 4 -6.78 -15.42 1.50
N ILE A 5 -8.02 -14.97 1.59
CA ILE A 5 -8.48 -13.73 0.95
C ILE A 5 -8.04 -12.52 1.78
N ASP A 6 -7.88 -12.69 3.08
CA ASP A 6 -7.70 -11.63 4.05
C ASP A 6 -6.30 -11.01 4.01
N ALA A 7 -5.24 -11.81 4.01
CA ALA A 7 -3.87 -11.28 4.01
C ALA A 7 -3.47 -10.59 2.69
N ALA A 8 -3.98 -11.07 1.54
CA ALA A 8 -3.67 -10.48 0.23
C ALA A 8 -4.46 -9.19 -0.08
N GLY A 9 -5.60 -8.98 0.57
CA GLY A 9 -6.48 -7.82 0.34
C GLY A 9 -6.41 -6.75 1.43
N ILE A 10 -6.18 -7.13 2.67
CA ILE A 10 -6.18 -6.21 3.83
C ILE A 10 -4.96 -5.28 3.79
N LEU A 11 -3.77 -5.80 3.56
CA LEU A 11 -2.55 -4.97 3.56
C LEU A 11 -2.59 -3.87 2.50
N PRO A 12 -2.94 -4.12 1.22
CA PRO A 12 -3.11 -3.05 0.24
C PRO A 12 -4.16 -2.01 0.65
N HIS A 13 -5.23 -2.42 1.35
CA HIS A 13 -6.21 -1.48 1.88
C HIS A 13 -5.61 -0.57 2.97
N LEU A 14 -4.93 -1.14 3.96
CA LEU A 14 -4.24 -0.38 5.01
C LEU A 14 -3.20 0.58 4.41
N ALA A 15 -2.41 0.10 3.46
CA ALA A 15 -1.42 0.91 2.75
C ALA A 15 -2.05 2.06 1.94
N THR A 16 -3.20 1.81 1.29
CA THR A 16 -3.96 2.87 0.59
C THR A 16 -4.43 3.94 1.57
N LYS A 17 -4.91 3.54 2.75
CA LYS A 17 -5.34 4.50 3.78
C LYS A 17 -4.17 5.32 4.32
N GLU A 18 -2.99 4.75 4.44
CA GLU A 18 -1.78 5.50 4.81
C GLU A 18 -1.36 6.49 3.69
N ALA A 19 -1.47 6.10 2.41
CA ALA A 19 -1.24 7.01 1.29
C ALA A 19 -2.25 8.17 1.27
N GLU A 20 -3.56 7.89 1.44
CA GLU A 20 -4.63 8.89 1.52
C GLU A 20 -4.38 9.91 2.64
N ARG A 21 -3.97 9.46 3.83
CA ARG A 21 -3.63 10.34 4.97
C ARG A 21 -2.48 11.31 4.68
N ARG A 22 -1.61 10.91 3.76
CA ARG A 22 -0.47 11.72 3.33
C ARG A 22 -0.78 12.56 2.10
N HIS A 23 -2.03 12.53 1.61
CA HIS A 23 -2.43 13.15 0.34
C HIS A 23 -1.56 12.69 -0.84
N GLN A 24 -1.20 11.40 -0.84
CA GLN A 24 -0.45 10.75 -1.90
C GLN A 24 -1.40 9.81 -2.66
N TYR A 25 -1.73 10.16 -3.92
CA TYR A 25 -2.74 9.45 -4.70
C TYR A 25 -2.16 8.32 -5.56
N TYR A 26 -1.15 7.64 -5.04
CA TYR A 26 -0.57 6.43 -5.60
C TYR A 26 -0.27 5.43 -4.47
N LEU A 27 -0.20 4.15 -4.79
CA LEU A 27 0.22 3.12 -3.86
C LEU A 27 1.62 2.64 -4.22
N GLY A 28 2.61 3.06 -3.44
CA GLY A 28 4.01 2.68 -3.56
C GLY A 28 4.44 1.62 -2.53
N PRO A 29 5.66 1.07 -2.65
CA PRO A 29 6.20 0.09 -1.71
C PRO A 29 6.37 0.66 -0.29
N GLU A 30 6.64 1.95 -0.15
CA GLU A 30 6.72 2.66 1.13
C GLU A 30 5.38 2.66 1.88
N HIS A 31 4.27 2.72 1.16
CA HIS A 31 2.93 2.64 1.75
C HIS A 31 2.59 1.22 2.20
N LEU A 32 3.04 0.20 1.45
CA LEU A 32 2.90 -1.20 1.87
C LEU A 32 3.71 -1.48 3.14
N LEU A 33 4.92 -0.90 3.26
CA LEU A 33 5.71 -0.99 4.48
C LEU A 33 4.98 -0.34 5.66
N LEU A 34 4.37 0.84 5.49
CA LEU A 34 3.53 1.45 6.52
C LEU A 34 2.29 0.61 6.85
N GLY A 35 1.69 -0.02 5.86
CA GLY A 35 0.54 -0.92 6.06
C GLY A 35 0.87 -2.11 6.97
N LEU A 36 2.10 -2.65 6.90
CA LEU A 36 2.58 -3.69 7.81
C LEU A 36 2.75 -3.20 9.24
N LEU A 37 3.00 -1.90 9.44
CA LEU A 37 3.27 -1.27 10.73
C LEU A 37 2.05 -0.58 11.35
N VAL A 38 0.87 -0.83 10.82
CA VAL A 38 -0.37 -0.22 11.33
C VAL A 38 -0.67 -0.74 12.72
N GLU A 39 -1.05 0.18 13.61
CA GLU A 39 -1.41 -0.09 15.01
C GLU A 39 -2.93 -0.24 15.20
N ASP A 40 -3.32 -0.76 16.36
CA ASP A 40 -4.70 -1.10 16.72
C ASP A 40 -5.67 0.10 16.71
N ASP A 41 -5.17 1.28 17.03
CA ASP A 41 -5.92 2.53 17.08
C ASP A 41 -6.17 3.17 15.71
N ASN A 42 -5.61 2.58 14.64
CA ASN A 42 -5.78 3.09 13.29
C ASN A 42 -7.25 3.04 12.84
N PRO A 43 -7.83 4.14 12.34
CA PRO A 43 -9.20 4.15 11.85
C PRO A 43 -9.52 3.10 10.78
N ALA A 44 -8.55 2.79 9.90
CA ALA A 44 -8.74 1.76 8.88
C ALA A 44 -8.89 0.35 9.49
N VAL A 45 -8.18 0.07 10.59
CA VAL A 45 -8.32 -1.19 11.34
C VAL A 45 -9.72 -1.30 11.94
N ARG A 46 -10.22 -0.20 12.51
CA ARG A 46 -11.58 -0.14 13.04
C ARG A 46 -12.64 -0.34 11.94
N GLU A 47 -12.42 0.24 10.77
CA GLU A 47 -13.29 0.06 9.60
C GLU A 47 -13.32 -1.42 9.15
N ILE A 48 -12.16 -2.07 9.02
CA ILE A 48 -12.04 -3.49 8.66
C ILE A 48 -12.80 -4.37 9.66
N ARG A 49 -12.58 -4.15 10.96
CA ARG A 49 -13.24 -4.91 12.03
C ARG A 49 -14.76 -4.67 12.08
N ALA A 50 -15.21 -3.46 11.77
CA ALA A 50 -16.65 -3.16 11.69
C ALA A 50 -17.35 -3.96 10.58
N HIS A 51 -16.60 -4.40 9.56
CA HIS A 51 -17.08 -5.31 8.51
C HIS A 51 -16.94 -6.80 8.87
N GLY A 52 -16.59 -7.12 10.13
CA GLY A 52 -16.45 -8.50 10.61
C GLY A 52 -15.20 -9.22 10.13
N LEU A 53 -14.19 -8.48 9.66
CA LEU A 53 -12.92 -9.04 9.22
C LEU A 53 -11.89 -8.97 10.37
N GLU A 54 -11.15 -10.06 10.57
CA GLU A 54 -10.03 -10.09 11.51
C GLU A 54 -8.78 -9.57 10.82
N VAL A 55 -8.02 -8.73 11.52
CA VAL A 55 -6.73 -8.20 11.07
C VAL A 55 -5.74 -8.22 12.22
N GLU A 56 -4.58 -8.79 11.96
CA GLU A 56 -3.44 -8.79 12.87
C GLU A 56 -2.63 -7.51 12.63
N VAL A 57 -2.50 -6.68 13.66
CA VAL A 57 -1.79 -5.40 13.63
C VAL A 57 -0.93 -5.23 14.87
N GLY A 58 -0.01 -4.29 14.88
CA GLY A 58 0.91 -4.08 15.98
C GLY A 58 1.69 -5.34 16.28
N ASP A 59 1.85 -5.66 17.56
CA ASP A 59 2.60 -6.86 18.01
C ASP A 59 1.94 -8.20 17.65
N ALA A 60 0.66 -8.21 17.29
CA ALA A 60 0.01 -9.43 16.78
C ALA A 60 0.46 -9.74 15.33
N ASN A 61 0.93 -8.75 14.59
CA ASN A 61 1.45 -8.91 13.23
C ASN A 61 2.93 -9.34 13.29
N PRO A 62 3.28 -10.55 12.83
CA PRO A 62 4.66 -11.03 12.90
C PRO A 62 5.65 -10.17 12.09
N ALA A 63 5.24 -9.60 10.97
CA ALA A 63 6.09 -8.68 10.21
C ALA A 63 6.34 -7.38 10.98
N ALA A 64 5.33 -6.84 11.67
CA ALA A 64 5.51 -5.65 12.52
C ALA A 64 6.46 -5.96 13.69
N ARG A 65 6.36 -7.13 14.33
CA ARG A 65 7.31 -7.52 15.40
C ARG A 65 8.76 -7.52 14.91
N VAL A 66 9.02 -8.12 13.74
CA VAL A 66 10.37 -8.12 13.15
C VAL A 66 10.84 -6.68 12.88
N LEU A 67 10.00 -5.84 12.29
CA LEU A 67 10.33 -4.45 12.00
C LEU A 67 10.60 -3.65 13.29
N HIS A 68 9.75 -3.79 14.32
CA HIS A 68 9.90 -3.12 15.62
C HIS A 68 11.19 -3.53 16.33
N ALA A 69 11.55 -4.83 16.31
CA ALA A 69 12.80 -5.32 16.89
C ALA A 69 14.04 -4.66 16.28
N HIS A 70 13.91 -4.11 15.07
CA HIS A 70 14.96 -3.38 14.34
C HIS A 70 14.76 -1.85 14.33
N GLY A 71 13.85 -1.33 15.15
CA GLY A 71 13.61 0.11 15.28
C GLY A 71 12.76 0.73 14.17
N LEU A 72 12.25 -0.09 13.25
CA LEU A 72 11.33 0.33 12.19
C LEU A 72 9.90 0.31 12.74
N THR A 73 9.43 1.43 13.23
CA THR A 73 8.05 1.65 13.70
C THR A 73 7.25 2.49 12.70
N SER A 74 5.93 2.51 12.81
CA SER A 74 5.09 3.39 11.99
C SER A 74 5.51 4.85 12.09
N ALA A 75 5.92 5.31 13.28
CA ALA A 75 6.38 6.67 13.51
C ALA A 75 7.72 6.95 12.80
N THR A 76 8.73 6.07 12.96
CA THR A 76 10.05 6.27 12.36
C THR A 76 10.00 6.16 10.84
N VAL A 77 9.19 5.25 10.29
CA VAL A 77 8.99 5.12 8.84
C VAL A 77 8.28 6.35 8.26
N ARG A 78 7.26 6.90 8.96
CA ARG A 78 6.61 8.16 8.53
C ARG A 78 7.61 9.32 8.46
N VAL A 79 8.43 9.49 9.49
CA VAL A 79 9.52 10.51 9.49
C VAL A 79 10.49 10.28 8.34
N GLY A 80 10.85 9.02 8.08
CA GLY A 80 11.68 8.66 6.94
C GLY A 80 11.06 9.05 5.59
N ILE A 81 9.77 8.78 5.39
CA ILE A 81 9.04 9.19 4.18
C ILE A 81 9.00 10.72 4.07
N ASP A 82 8.74 11.45 5.16
CA ASP A 82 8.75 12.93 5.15
C ASP A 82 10.10 13.47 4.73
N ARG A 83 11.19 12.85 5.18
CA ARG A 83 12.54 13.18 4.74
C ARG A 83 12.72 12.92 3.24
N LEU A 84 12.31 11.75 2.72
CA LEU A 84 12.41 11.43 1.28
C LEU A 84 11.60 12.41 0.43
N VAL A 85 10.46 12.89 0.94
CA VAL A 85 9.68 13.97 0.29
C VAL A 85 10.46 15.29 0.29
N ALA A 86 11.06 15.67 1.41
CA ALA A 86 11.85 16.88 1.52
C ALA A 86 13.09 16.87 0.62
N GLU A 87 13.69 15.70 0.42
CA GLU A 87 14.84 15.47 -0.47
C GLU A 87 14.43 15.34 -1.96
N GLY A 88 13.12 15.37 -2.27
CA GLY A 88 12.62 15.22 -3.64
C GLY A 88 12.68 13.80 -4.21
N VAL A 89 12.93 12.80 -3.38
CA VAL A 89 12.90 11.37 -3.77
C VAL A 89 11.47 10.86 -3.91
N LEU A 90 10.57 11.34 -3.07
CA LEU A 90 9.14 11.05 -3.17
C LEU A 90 8.36 12.34 -3.43
N PRO A 91 7.22 12.28 -4.14
CA PRO A 91 6.36 13.44 -4.31
C PRO A 91 5.75 13.86 -2.97
N GLY A 92 5.63 15.17 -2.79
CA GLY A 92 4.89 15.73 -1.66
C GLY A 92 3.38 15.49 -1.75
N PRO A 93 2.63 16.00 -0.75
CA PRO A 93 1.19 15.99 -0.79
C PRO A 93 0.66 16.60 -2.08
N GLN A 94 -0.30 15.96 -2.69
CA GLN A 94 -0.95 16.42 -3.92
C GLN A 94 -2.37 16.90 -3.60
N PRO A 95 -2.90 17.90 -4.31
CA PRO A 95 -4.29 18.27 -4.15
C PRO A 95 -5.19 17.11 -4.56
N SER A 96 -6.27 16.90 -3.83
CA SER A 96 -7.33 15.95 -4.19
C SER A 96 -8.06 16.40 -5.46
N ASP A 97 -8.76 15.47 -6.12
CA ASP A 97 -9.63 15.80 -7.25
C ASP A 97 -10.67 16.86 -6.86
N ALA A 98 -11.18 16.80 -5.62
CA ALA A 98 -12.12 17.79 -5.11
C ALA A 98 -11.47 19.19 -5.00
N GLU A 99 -10.24 19.28 -4.49
CA GLU A 99 -9.50 20.53 -4.40
C GLU A 99 -9.14 21.07 -5.80
N LEU A 100 -8.74 20.19 -6.73
CA LEU A 100 -8.48 20.58 -8.13
C LEU A 100 -9.75 21.10 -8.80
N LEU A 101 -10.89 20.41 -8.65
CA LEU A 101 -12.17 20.82 -9.20
C LEU A 101 -12.66 22.14 -8.56
N ALA A 102 -12.41 22.34 -7.25
CA ALA A 102 -12.73 23.59 -6.58
C ALA A 102 -11.98 24.79 -7.18
N THR A 103 -10.74 24.62 -7.67
CA THR A 103 -10.00 25.68 -8.37
C THR A 103 -10.68 26.10 -9.68
N LEU A 104 -11.48 25.22 -10.26
CA LEU A 104 -12.31 25.48 -11.47
C LEU A 104 -13.73 25.95 -11.12
N GLY A 105 -14.02 26.19 -9.83
CA GLY A 105 -15.34 26.57 -9.36
C GLY A 105 -16.36 25.42 -9.32
N ILE A 106 -15.89 24.17 -9.37
CA ILE A 106 -16.74 22.97 -9.32
C ILE A 106 -16.70 22.41 -7.90
N ASP A 107 -17.85 22.43 -7.24
CA ASP A 107 -18.08 21.76 -5.96
C ASP A 107 -18.43 20.28 -6.20
N LEU A 108 -17.45 19.40 -5.97
CA LEU A 108 -17.61 17.96 -6.20
C LEU A 108 -18.70 17.36 -5.29
N ASP A 109 -18.80 17.82 -4.05
CA ASP A 109 -19.79 17.31 -3.10
C ASP A 109 -21.21 17.69 -3.53
N ALA A 110 -21.40 18.92 -4.01
CA ALA A 110 -22.67 19.37 -4.58
C ALA A 110 -23.03 18.60 -5.87
N VAL A 111 -22.06 18.29 -6.71
CA VAL A 111 -22.26 17.45 -7.91
C VAL A 111 -22.67 16.04 -7.52
N MET A 112 -21.95 15.43 -6.57
CA MET A 112 -22.27 14.08 -6.08
C MET A 112 -23.64 14.01 -5.40
N ALA A 113 -23.99 15.00 -4.59
CA ALA A 113 -25.32 15.09 -3.97
C ALA A 113 -26.43 15.14 -5.04
N ARG A 114 -26.29 15.96 -6.08
CA ARG A 114 -27.24 16.04 -7.20
C ARG A 114 -27.33 14.76 -8.02
N LEU A 115 -26.21 14.08 -8.24
CA LEU A 115 -26.21 12.77 -8.91
C LEU A 115 -26.98 11.72 -8.07
N ASN A 116 -26.74 11.69 -6.76
CA ASN A 116 -27.45 10.82 -5.85
C ASN A 116 -28.96 11.12 -5.78
N GLU A 117 -29.34 12.40 -5.76
CA GLU A 117 -30.74 12.83 -5.78
C GLU A 117 -31.43 12.45 -7.09
N SER A 118 -30.74 12.59 -8.23
CA SER A 118 -31.34 12.37 -9.56
C SER A 118 -31.42 10.90 -9.97
N PHE A 119 -30.44 10.10 -9.57
CA PHE A 119 -30.27 8.71 -10.04
C PHE A 119 -30.30 7.67 -8.94
N GLY A 120 -30.28 8.10 -7.68
CA GLY A 120 -30.14 7.22 -6.52
C GLY A 120 -28.74 6.68 -6.38
N TRP A 121 -28.36 6.37 -5.14
CA TRP A 121 -27.03 5.83 -4.79
C TRP A 121 -26.71 4.54 -5.54
N ASP A 122 -27.69 3.66 -5.69
CA ASP A 122 -27.55 2.37 -6.38
C ASP A 122 -27.23 2.53 -7.87
N ALA A 123 -27.86 3.51 -8.55
CA ALA A 123 -27.62 3.74 -9.99
C ALA A 123 -26.19 4.22 -10.26
N TYR A 124 -25.64 5.11 -9.42
CA TYR A 124 -24.25 5.54 -9.50
C TYR A 124 -23.29 4.38 -9.26
N TYR A 125 -23.55 3.57 -8.25
CA TYR A 125 -22.76 2.40 -7.91
C TYR A 125 -22.75 1.37 -9.06
N TYR A 126 -23.91 1.07 -9.64
CA TYR A 126 -24.04 0.17 -10.80
C TYR A 126 -23.42 0.75 -12.07
N ALA A 127 -23.53 2.05 -12.34
CA ALA A 127 -22.90 2.68 -13.48
C ALA A 127 -21.37 2.64 -13.36
N ALA A 128 -20.82 2.94 -12.19
CA ALA A 128 -19.39 2.86 -11.92
C ALA A 128 -18.84 1.41 -12.01
N GLN A 129 -19.65 0.41 -11.67
CA GLN A 129 -19.29 -1.00 -11.84
C GLN A 129 -19.34 -1.44 -13.30
N ASN A 130 -20.36 -1.04 -14.07
CA ASN A 130 -20.53 -1.42 -15.48
C ASN A 130 -19.45 -0.83 -16.38
N VAL A 131 -18.96 0.39 -16.09
CA VAL A 131 -17.83 0.98 -16.81
C VAL A 131 -16.55 0.17 -16.67
N ARG A 132 -16.42 -0.65 -15.63
CA ARG A 132 -15.19 -1.41 -15.36
C ARG A 132 -15.22 -2.89 -15.75
N LEU A 133 -16.34 -3.42 -16.26
CA LEU A 133 -16.50 -4.79 -16.80
C LEU A 133 -15.80 -5.93 -16.01
N ARG A 134 -15.62 -5.79 -14.70
CA ARG A 134 -15.08 -6.85 -13.84
C ARG A 134 -16.07 -7.12 -12.70
N PRO A 135 -16.31 -8.42 -12.37
CA PRO A 135 -17.06 -8.73 -11.16
C PRO A 135 -16.36 -8.05 -9.97
N ALA A 136 -17.15 -7.31 -9.18
CA ALA A 136 -16.63 -6.68 -7.99
C ALA A 136 -16.07 -7.78 -7.07
N PRO A 137 -14.89 -7.60 -6.48
CA PRO A 137 -14.47 -8.46 -5.39
C PRO A 137 -15.53 -8.40 -4.28
N PRO A 138 -15.68 -9.47 -3.48
CA PRO A 138 -16.71 -9.57 -2.44
C PRO A 138 -16.58 -8.53 -1.32
N PHE A 139 -15.58 -7.68 -1.38
CA PHE A 139 -15.34 -6.59 -0.44
C PHE A 139 -15.87 -5.26 -0.99
N PRO A 140 -16.45 -4.39 -0.15
CA PRO A 140 -16.66 -3.02 -0.54
C PRO A 140 -15.29 -2.48 -1.02
N ARG A 141 -15.26 -1.94 -2.24
CA ARG A 141 -14.04 -1.29 -2.71
C ARG A 141 -13.71 -0.19 -1.73
N ALA A 142 -12.51 -0.27 -1.18
CA ALA A 142 -11.98 0.82 -0.41
C ALA A 142 -12.20 2.14 -1.17
N PRO A 143 -12.61 3.20 -0.47
CA PRO A 143 -12.42 4.54 -1.00
C PRO A 143 -10.99 4.60 -1.53
N GLY A 144 -10.76 5.02 -2.75
CA GLY A 144 -9.44 4.90 -3.40
C GLY A 144 -9.32 3.74 -4.40
N ALA A 145 -10.40 3.05 -4.77
CA ALA A 145 -10.40 2.00 -5.80
C ALA A 145 -9.86 2.45 -7.20
N GLY A 146 -9.41 3.68 -7.29
CA GLY A 146 -8.70 4.27 -8.42
C GLY A 146 -7.24 4.58 -8.15
N THR A 147 -6.74 4.38 -6.91
CA THR A 147 -5.34 4.68 -6.55
C THR A 147 -4.40 3.82 -7.40
N PRO A 148 -3.57 4.44 -8.25
CA PRO A 148 -2.69 3.71 -9.13
C PRO A 148 -1.64 2.93 -8.36
N LEU A 149 -1.53 1.66 -8.66
CA LEU A 149 -0.54 0.77 -8.09
C LEU A 149 0.81 0.96 -8.82
N ILE A 150 1.83 1.38 -8.07
CA ILE A 150 3.20 1.57 -8.55
C ILE A 150 4.12 0.42 -8.10
N CYS A 151 3.66 -0.45 -7.22
CA CYS A 151 4.40 -1.56 -6.65
C CYS A 151 3.87 -2.93 -7.12
N TRP A 152 3.45 -3.03 -8.41
CA TRP A 152 2.86 -4.26 -8.95
C TRP A 152 3.76 -5.49 -8.80
N ARG A 153 5.08 -5.31 -8.92
CA ARG A 153 6.06 -6.38 -8.79
C ARG A 153 6.04 -7.02 -7.41
N VAL A 154 5.82 -6.25 -6.35
CA VAL A 154 5.70 -6.76 -4.98
C VAL A 154 4.61 -7.82 -4.88
N PHE A 155 3.45 -7.60 -5.51
CA PHE A 155 2.35 -8.58 -5.50
C PHE A 155 2.73 -9.91 -6.18
N THR A 156 3.55 -9.85 -7.23
CA THR A 156 4.09 -11.06 -7.86
C THR A 156 5.03 -11.78 -6.90
N PHE A 157 5.94 -11.06 -6.27
CA PHE A 157 6.90 -11.62 -5.32
C PHE A 157 6.23 -12.23 -4.08
N VAL A 158 5.18 -11.62 -3.55
CA VAL A 158 4.41 -12.21 -2.43
C VAL A 158 3.94 -13.62 -2.76
N ALA A 159 3.36 -13.81 -3.94
CA ALA A 159 2.88 -15.12 -4.38
C ALA A 159 4.05 -16.11 -4.59
N GLU A 160 5.17 -15.64 -5.14
CA GLU A 160 6.36 -16.47 -5.35
C GLU A 160 7.02 -16.89 -4.03
N GLU A 161 7.15 -15.97 -3.05
CA GLU A 161 7.75 -16.26 -1.73
C GLU A 161 6.90 -17.31 -0.95
N ALA A 162 5.58 -17.15 -0.94
CA ALA A 162 4.68 -18.12 -0.30
C ALA A 162 4.70 -19.48 -1.02
N ALA A 163 4.64 -19.49 -2.35
CA ALA A 163 4.69 -20.72 -3.15
C ALA A 163 6.01 -21.47 -2.99
N ALA A 164 7.15 -20.77 -2.91
CA ALA A 164 8.47 -21.38 -2.72
C ALA A 164 8.58 -22.15 -1.38
N ARG A 165 7.77 -21.77 -0.39
CA ARG A 165 7.71 -22.41 0.93
C ARG A 165 6.55 -23.40 1.06
N GLY A 166 5.62 -23.42 0.11
CA GLY A 166 4.38 -24.21 0.16
C GLY A 166 3.42 -23.74 1.24
N GLU A 167 3.43 -22.46 1.55
CA GLU A 167 2.68 -21.83 2.64
C GLU A 167 1.59 -20.88 2.09
N ASP A 168 0.61 -20.58 2.92
CA ASP A 168 -0.34 -19.50 2.64
C ASP A 168 0.33 -18.13 2.77
N VAL A 169 -0.18 -17.13 2.04
CA VAL A 169 0.34 -15.77 2.13
C VAL A 169 0.13 -15.20 3.54
N THR A 170 1.21 -14.72 4.15
CA THR A 170 1.24 -14.10 5.48
C THR A 170 1.86 -12.70 5.40
N PRO A 171 1.75 -11.86 6.46
CA PRO A 171 2.45 -10.58 6.53
C PRO A 171 3.98 -10.68 6.33
N LEU A 172 4.61 -11.78 6.77
CA LEU A 172 6.04 -12.01 6.56
C LEU A 172 6.40 -12.20 5.08
N HIS A 173 5.54 -12.85 4.29
CA HIS A 173 5.74 -12.97 2.84
C HIS A 173 5.64 -11.60 2.14
N TRP A 174 4.77 -10.72 2.61
CA TRP A 174 4.72 -9.34 2.14
C TRP A 174 6.01 -8.58 2.44
N LEU A 175 6.55 -8.75 3.65
CA LEU A 175 7.82 -8.12 4.02
C LEU A 175 8.99 -8.67 3.18
N LEU A 176 9.09 -9.99 2.98
CA LEU A 176 10.07 -10.59 2.09
C LEU A 176 9.98 -10.03 0.66
N ALA A 177 8.77 -9.94 0.12
CA ALA A 177 8.53 -9.41 -1.21
C ALA A 177 8.94 -7.93 -1.35
N LEU A 178 8.67 -7.11 -0.33
CA LEU A 178 9.12 -5.72 -0.27
C LEU A 178 10.64 -5.61 -0.23
N LEU A 179 11.31 -6.43 0.57
CA LEU A 179 12.78 -6.44 0.65
C LEU A 179 13.39 -6.89 -0.67
N ARG A 180 12.85 -7.94 -1.29
CA ARG A 180 13.28 -8.42 -2.60
C ARG A 180 13.06 -7.37 -3.70
N ASP A 181 11.95 -6.64 -3.67
CA ASP A 181 11.71 -5.53 -4.60
C ASP A 181 12.73 -4.41 -4.41
N ALA A 182 13.12 -4.16 -3.16
CA ALA A 182 14.07 -3.11 -2.79
C ALA A 182 15.54 -3.43 -3.13
N GLU A 183 15.87 -4.69 -3.43
CA GLU A 183 17.22 -5.09 -3.89
C GLU A 183 17.55 -4.48 -5.26
N ASP A 184 16.55 -4.36 -6.13
CA ASP A 184 16.70 -3.76 -7.45
C ASP A 184 16.50 -2.24 -7.42
N PRO A 185 17.25 -1.50 -8.25
CA PRO A 185 16.98 -0.08 -8.44
C PRO A 185 15.67 0.15 -9.23
N VAL A 186 15.09 1.32 -9.05
CA VAL A 186 13.77 1.71 -9.63
C VAL A 186 13.72 1.53 -11.15
N GLU A 187 14.81 1.84 -11.87
CA GLU A 187 14.88 1.71 -13.33
C GLU A 187 14.67 0.29 -13.83
N VAL A 188 15.04 -0.74 -13.07
CA VAL A 188 14.79 -2.14 -13.44
C VAL A 188 13.30 -2.39 -13.58
N THR A 189 12.51 -1.90 -12.63
CA THR A 189 11.04 -1.99 -12.68
C THR A 189 10.47 -1.12 -13.79
N ALA A 190 10.92 0.12 -13.89
CA ALA A 190 10.45 1.09 -14.88
C ALA A 190 10.73 0.62 -16.33
N HIS A 191 11.87 -0.02 -16.58
CA HIS A 191 12.19 -0.58 -17.91
C HIS A 191 11.36 -1.82 -18.23
N ARG A 192 11.19 -2.69 -17.27
CA ARG A 192 10.45 -3.95 -17.46
C ARG A 192 8.95 -3.75 -17.65
N TYR A 193 8.41 -2.68 -17.06
CA TYR A 193 6.97 -2.38 -17.07
C TYR A 193 6.68 -0.95 -17.58
N PRO A 194 6.55 -0.74 -18.90
CA PRO A 194 6.33 0.61 -19.47
C PRO A 194 5.12 1.36 -18.90
N VAL A 195 4.10 0.61 -18.45
CA VAL A 195 2.91 1.18 -17.80
C VAL A 195 3.29 1.80 -16.45
N GLU A 196 4.19 1.18 -15.72
CA GLU A 196 4.67 1.71 -14.44
C GLU A 196 5.47 2.99 -14.63
N ARG A 197 6.35 3.05 -15.62
CA ARG A 197 7.08 4.27 -15.97
C ARG A 197 6.16 5.46 -16.24
N ARG A 198 5.07 5.22 -17.00
CA ARG A 198 4.07 6.28 -17.27
C ARG A 198 3.37 6.73 -15.98
N LYS A 199 2.99 5.79 -15.11
CA LYS A 199 2.38 6.10 -13.83
C LYS A 199 3.33 6.89 -12.94
N ARG A 200 4.61 6.48 -12.84
CA ARG A 200 5.63 7.20 -12.09
C ARG A 200 5.75 8.65 -12.54
N ALA A 201 5.88 8.87 -13.85
CA ALA A 201 5.93 10.21 -14.42
C ALA A 201 4.68 11.05 -14.11
N MET A 202 3.49 10.44 -14.14
CA MET A 202 2.22 11.10 -13.85
C MET A 202 2.13 11.59 -12.39
N TYR A 203 2.72 10.85 -11.45
CA TYR A 203 2.72 11.20 -10.01
C TYR A 203 4.02 11.89 -9.55
N GLY A 204 4.89 12.28 -10.47
CA GLY A 204 6.17 12.94 -10.13
C GLY A 204 7.16 12.02 -9.40
N LEU A 205 7.00 10.70 -9.54
CA LEU A 205 7.92 9.71 -8.97
C LEU A 205 9.15 9.55 -9.85
N PRO A 206 10.34 9.38 -9.27
CA PRO A 206 11.56 9.13 -10.04
C PRO A 206 11.46 7.79 -10.79
N ASP A 207 12.08 7.72 -11.96
CA ASP A 207 12.17 6.50 -12.77
C ASP A 207 13.54 5.81 -12.66
N HIS A 208 14.39 6.27 -11.74
CA HIS A 208 15.71 5.75 -11.45
C HIS A 208 16.09 5.96 -9.99
N GLY A 209 17.12 5.29 -9.53
CA GLY A 209 17.64 5.37 -8.17
C GLY A 209 17.21 4.21 -7.27
N PRO A 210 17.60 4.21 -6.00
CA PRO A 210 17.26 3.17 -5.05
C PRO A 210 15.76 3.17 -4.72
N SER A 211 15.23 1.99 -4.38
CA SER A 211 13.85 1.85 -3.89
C SER A 211 13.65 2.69 -2.60
N PRO A 212 12.49 3.35 -2.42
CA PRO A 212 12.16 4.04 -1.17
C PRO A 212 12.26 3.14 0.06
N VAL A 213 11.87 1.86 -0.04
CA VAL A 213 12.00 0.89 1.07
C VAL A 213 13.46 0.68 1.45
N ARG A 214 14.35 0.55 0.46
CA ARG A 214 15.79 0.45 0.71
C ARG A 214 16.31 1.66 1.49
N LEU A 215 15.98 2.87 1.04
CA LEU A 215 16.39 4.11 1.71
C LEU A 215 15.87 4.20 3.14
N LEU A 216 14.63 3.76 3.37
CA LEU A 216 14.04 3.70 4.70
C LEU A 216 14.79 2.73 5.61
N VAL A 217 15.06 1.51 5.16
CA VAL A 217 15.80 0.48 5.93
C VAL A 217 17.23 0.94 6.21
N GLU A 218 17.96 1.40 5.21
CA GLU A 218 19.35 1.86 5.36
C GLU A 218 19.46 3.09 6.27
N SER A 219 18.44 3.93 6.32
CA SER A 219 18.43 5.10 7.23
C SER A 219 18.38 4.73 8.73
N HIS A 220 18.04 3.48 9.04
CA HIS A 220 18.08 2.93 10.39
C HIS A 220 19.36 2.14 10.68
N GLY A 221 20.36 2.24 9.79
CA GLY A 221 21.63 1.52 9.92
C GLY A 221 21.54 0.03 9.62
N LEU A 222 20.47 -0.41 8.96
CA LEU A 222 20.21 -1.78 8.59
C LEU A 222 20.54 -2.03 7.12
N THR A 223 20.88 -3.27 6.79
CA THR A 223 20.91 -3.74 5.41
C THR A 223 19.63 -4.52 5.09
N LEU A 224 19.24 -4.58 3.82
CA LEU A 224 18.13 -5.43 3.38
C LEU A 224 18.35 -6.89 3.75
N GLU A 225 19.60 -7.38 3.65
CA GLU A 225 19.99 -8.75 3.98
C GLU A 225 19.81 -9.08 5.47
N GLN A 226 20.19 -8.15 6.37
CA GLN A 226 19.98 -8.32 7.80
C GLN A 226 18.49 -8.46 8.13
N LEU A 227 17.67 -7.59 7.56
CA LEU A 227 16.24 -7.63 7.79
C LEU A 227 15.60 -8.88 7.15
N ARG A 228 16.05 -9.27 5.95
CA ARG A 228 15.63 -10.50 5.28
C ARG A 228 15.92 -11.74 6.15
N THR A 229 17.11 -11.83 6.70
CA THR A 229 17.49 -12.93 7.59
C THR A 229 16.56 -12.99 8.81
N ALA A 230 16.28 -11.85 9.45
CA ALA A 230 15.38 -11.81 10.61
C ALA A 230 13.94 -12.26 10.26
N VAL A 231 13.46 -11.91 9.04
CA VAL A 231 12.14 -12.37 8.57
C VAL A 231 12.12 -13.89 8.34
N LEU A 232 13.19 -14.44 7.74
CA LEU A 232 13.31 -15.88 7.53
C LEU A 232 13.38 -16.65 8.85
N ASP A 233 14.14 -16.14 9.81
CA ASP A 233 14.21 -16.71 11.17
C ASP A 233 12.85 -16.71 11.88
N GLU A 234 12.03 -15.67 11.67
CA GLU A 234 10.67 -15.62 12.22
C GLU A 234 9.73 -16.62 11.56
N LEU A 235 9.79 -16.74 10.21
CA LEU A 235 9.01 -17.74 9.45
C LEU A 235 9.33 -19.18 9.86
N ASP A 236 10.59 -19.47 10.23
CA ASP A 236 11.02 -20.81 10.59
C ASP A 236 10.66 -21.19 12.04
N LYS A 237 10.21 -20.23 12.90
CA LYS A 237 9.73 -20.52 14.25
C LYS A 237 8.38 -21.22 14.28
N ASP A 238 7.55 -21.01 13.27
CA ASP A 238 6.20 -21.56 13.18
C ASP A 238 6.17 -22.96 12.50
N ARG A 239 7.34 -23.54 12.18
CA ARG A 239 7.53 -24.88 11.63
C ARG A 239 7.89 -25.91 12.68
#